data_74481b84b7755cabded68d601dd68284
#
_entry.id   74481b84b7755cabded68d601dd68284
#
_cell.length_a   1.000
_cell.length_b   1.000
_cell.length_c   1.000
_cell.angle_alpha   90.00
_cell.angle_beta   90.00
_cell.angle_gamma   90.00
#
_symmetry.space_group_name_H-M   'P 1'
#
loop_
_entity.id
_entity.type
_entity.pdbx_description
1 polymer ?
#
loop_
_entity_poly.entity_id
_entity_poly.type
_entity_poly.pdbx_seq_one_letter_code
_entity_poly.pdbx_strand_id
1 'polypeptide(L)'
;MKEALKDFTHFGMDGGLSFEQEHEVLDREEFRLTPLLRDLHGKAVRQLGSSGGGNHFVEFGEITLQEKNVLNLPEGSYLALLSHSGSRGLGAAIAKHYSLLAREVCRLPREAQHFAWLDLNTEEGQEYWMSMNLAGDYARACHERIHLNLAKALGLKPLANVNNHHNFAWKEEITPGRMAIVHRKGATPA
;
A
#
# COMPACT_ATOMS: atom_id res chain seq x y z
N MET A 1 18.59 -3.54 -17.00
CA MET A 1 17.98 -3.41 -15.66
C MET A 1 18.11 -2.00 -15.10
N LYS A 2 19.31 -1.42 -14.95
CA LYS A 2 19.48 -0.07 -14.36
C LYS A 2 18.71 1.04 -15.11
N GLU A 3 18.74 1.04 -16.43
CA GLU A 3 17.99 2.00 -17.24
C GLU A 3 16.48 1.77 -17.13
N ALA A 4 16.03 0.52 -17.17
CA ALA A 4 14.62 0.21 -16.97
C ALA A 4 14.08 0.70 -15.61
N LEU A 5 14.87 0.57 -14.51
CA LEU A 5 14.51 1.15 -13.23
C LEU A 5 14.35 2.66 -13.27
N LYS A 6 15.19 3.37 -14.04
CA LYS A 6 15.11 4.83 -14.16
C LYS A 6 13.92 5.28 -15.01
N ASP A 7 13.64 4.56 -16.08
CA ASP A 7 12.64 4.96 -17.08
C ASP A 7 11.23 4.54 -16.72
N PHE A 8 11.09 3.43 -15.97
CA PHE A 8 9.79 2.81 -15.66
C PHE A 8 9.43 2.80 -14.18
N THR A 9 10.21 3.49 -13.33
CA THR A 9 9.89 3.69 -11.92
C THR A 9 10.16 5.13 -11.53
N HIS A 10 9.18 5.79 -10.94
CA HIS A 10 9.36 7.15 -10.42
C HIS A 10 9.58 7.10 -8.91
N PHE A 11 10.66 7.75 -8.46
CA PHE A 11 10.99 7.91 -7.05
C PHE A 11 10.75 9.36 -6.60
N GLY A 12 10.45 9.56 -5.34
CA GLY A 12 10.23 10.88 -4.74
C GLY A 12 8.77 11.15 -4.36
N MET A 13 8.56 12.24 -3.65
CA MET A 13 7.23 12.56 -3.08
C MET A 13 6.28 13.17 -4.10
N ASP A 14 6.80 13.94 -5.05
CA ASP A 14 6.00 14.71 -5.99
C ASP A 14 6.01 14.05 -7.38
N GLY A 15 4.82 13.93 -7.94
CA GLY A 15 4.63 13.40 -9.28
C GLY A 15 4.47 11.89 -9.37
N GLY A 16 4.40 11.42 -10.58
CA GLY A 16 4.21 10.04 -10.98
C GLY A 16 5.01 9.74 -12.25
N LEU A 17 4.70 8.67 -12.92
CA LEU A 17 5.27 8.32 -14.22
C LEU A 17 4.84 9.35 -15.27
N SER A 18 5.64 9.50 -16.34
CA SER A 18 5.34 10.38 -17.47
C SER A 18 4.14 9.92 -18.32
N PHE A 19 3.61 8.75 -18.03
CA PHE A 19 2.45 8.15 -18.68
C PHE A 19 1.45 7.65 -17.63
N GLU A 20 0.17 7.81 -17.93
CA GLU A 20 -0.89 7.37 -17.05
C GLU A 20 -0.92 5.85 -16.89
N GLN A 21 -1.25 5.43 -15.70
CA GLN A 21 -1.43 4.01 -15.35
C GLN A 21 -2.90 3.72 -15.18
N GLU A 22 -3.35 2.59 -15.68
CA GLU A 22 -4.70 2.08 -15.48
C GLU A 22 -4.66 0.93 -14.45
N HIS A 23 -5.62 0.92 -13.55
CA HIS A 23 -5.83 -0.17 -12.59
C HIS A 23 -7.22 -0.04 -11.99
N GLU A 24 -7.88 -1.16 -11.78
CA GLU A 24 -9.25 -1.24 -11.23
C GLU A 24 -9.43 -0.53 -9.88
N VAL A 25 -8.36 -0.37 -9.11
CA VAL A 25 -8.39 0.36 -7.84
C VAL A 25 -8.83 1.82 -8.02
N LEU A 26 -8.58 2.43 -9.19
CA LEU A 26 -8.99 3.81 -9.48
C LEU A 26 -10.48 3.94 -9.73
N ASP A 27 -11.15 2.85 -10.10
CA ASP A 27 -12.58 2.81 -10.39
C ASP A 27 -13.42 2.47 -9.15
N ARG A 28 -12.78 2.27 -7.99
CA ARG A 28 -13.44 1.92 -6.74
C ARG A 28 -14.44 3.01 -6.34
N GLU A 29 -15.64 2.58 -5.95
CA GLU A 29 -16.73 3.50 -5.55
C GLU A 29 -16.36 4.30 -4.29
N GLU A 30 -15.50 3.78 -3.44
CA GLU A 30 -15.03 4.45 -2.23
C GLU A 30 -14.45 5.83 -2.51
N PHE A 31 -13.83 6.05 -3.67
CA PHE A 31 -13.38 7.39 -4.08
C PHE A 31 -14.51 8.43 -4.20
N ARG A 32 -15.76 7.99 -4.28
CA ARG A 32 -16.92 8.87 -4.41
C ARG A 32 -17.67 9.11 -3.10
N LEU A 33 -17.39 8.32 -2.07
CA LEU A 33 -18.19 8.29 -0.83
C LEU A 33 -17.94 9.51 0.07
N THR A 34 -16.71 10.01 0.15
CA THR A 34 -16.40 11.18 0.96
C THR A 34 -15.82 12.34 0.13
N PRO A 35 -15.99 13.61 0.56
CA PRO A 35 -15.33 14.75 -0.09
C PRO A 35 -13.82 14.58 -0.17
N LEU A 36 -13.19 14.14 0.92
CA LEU A 36 -11.74 13.88 0.98
C LEU A 36 -11.29 12.94 -0.13
N LEU A 37 -11.94 11.80 -0.28
CA LEU A 37 -11.54 10.79 -1.26
C LEU A 37 -11.78 11.27 -2.71
N ARG A 38 -12.86 12.01 -2.95
CA ARG A 38 -13.09 12.65 -4.26
C ARG A 38 -11.96 13.59 -4.65
N ASP A 39 -11.53 14.44 -3.72
CA ASP A 39 -10.44 15.40 -3.95
C ASP A 39 -9.09 14.71 -4.16
N LEU A 40 -8.89 13.56 -3.55
CA LEU A 40 -7.65 12.78 -3.65
C LEU A 40 -7.57 11.89 -4.89
N HIS A 41 -8.68 11.61 -5.58
CA HIS A 41 -8.72 10.70 -6.73
C HIS A 41 -7.75 11.12 -7.84
N GLY A 42 -7.78 12.39 -8.28
CA GLY A 42 -6.85 12.87 -9.29
C GLY A 42 -5.36 12.74 -8.90
N LYS A 43 -5.05 12.83 -7.61
CA LYS A 43 -3.70 12.58 -7.10
C LYS A 43 -3.36 11.09 -7.14
N ALA A 44 -4.30 10.23 -6.82
CA ALA A 44 -4.14 8.78 -6.93
C ALA A 44 -3.87 8.36 -8.37
N VAL A 45 -4.62 8.88 -9.34
CA VAL A 45 -4.38 8.63 -10.77
C VAL A 45 -2.95 8.99 -11.16
N ARG A 46 -2.48 10.18 -10.84
CA ARG A 46 -1.12 10.63 -11.20
C ARG A 46 0.01 9.86 -10.53
N GLN A 47 -0.20 9.34 -9.32
CA GLN A 47 0.86 8.69 -8.53
C GLN A 47 0.86 7.16 -8.63
N LEU A 48 -0.12 6.56 -9.30
CA LEU A 48 -0.20 5.12 -9.46
C LEU A 48 1.06 4.56 -10.15
N GLY A 49 1.59 3.46 -9.64
CA GLY A 49 2.79 2.81 -10.17
C GLY A 49 4.10 3.54 -9.89
N SER A 50 4.08 4.58 -9.05
CA SER A 50 5.30 5.22 -8.56
C SER A 50 5.70 4.70 -7.19
N SER A 51 6.99 4.80 -6.84
CA SER A 51 7.50 4.23 -5.59
C SER A 51 7.39 5.20 -4.41
N GLY A 52 7.93 6.38 -4.48
CA GLY A 52 7.93 7.32 -3.37
C GLY A 52 9.35 7.69 -2.92
N GLY A 53 9.43 8.29 -1.73
CA GLY A 53 10.69 8.73 -1.13
C GLY A 53 10.94 8.08 0.23
N GLY A 54 12.00 8.52 0.90
CA GLY A 54 12.40 7.99 2.19
C GLY A 54 12.99 6.58 2.09
N ASN A 55 12.40 5.63 2.80
CA ASN A 55 12.83 4.23 2.79
C ASN A 55 12.19 3.39 1.67
N HIS A 56 11.52 4.02 0.71
CA HIS A 56 10.98 3.31 -0.46
C HIS A 56 12.08 3.00 -1.47
N PHE A 57 12.02 1.80 -2.04
CA PHE A 57 12.99 1.33 -3.03
C PHE A 57 12.38 0.34 -4.01
N VAL A 58 13.05 0.14 -5.12
CA VAL A 58 12.79 -0.93 -6.09
C VAL A 58 14.16 -1.45 -6.55
N GLU A 59 14.38 -2.74 -6.41
CA GLU A 59 15.68 -3.35 -6.73
C GLU A 59 15.55 -4.72 -7.38
N PHE A 60 16.55 -5.09 -8.15
CA PHE A 60 16.75 -6.45 -8.61
C PHE A 60 17.77 -7.16 -7.73
N GLY A 61 17.48 -8.39 -7.41
CA GLY A 61 18.35 -9.25 -6.63
C GLY A 61 18.27 -10.71 -7.08
N GLU A 62 18.95 -11.57 -6.37
CA GLU A 62 18.89 -13.01 -6.51
C GLU A 62 18.22 -13.62 -5.29
N ILE A 63 17.31 -14.55 -5.51
CA ILE A 63 16.69 -15.36 -4.45
C ILE A 63 17.02 -16.84 -4.70
N THR A 64 17.49 -17.52 -3.68
CA THR A 64 17.70 -18.97 -3.70
C THR A 64 16.54 -19.66 -3.00
N LEU A 65 15.85 -20.52 -3.72
CA LEU A 65 14.73 -21.32 -3.22
C LEU A 65 15.20 -22.72 -2.87
N GLN A 66 14.75 -23.23 -1.72
CA GLN A 66 14.94 -24.61 -1.29
C GLN A 66 13.88 -25.52 -1.97
N GLU A 67 14.09 -26.84 -1.92
CA GLU A 67 13.19 -27.84 -2.48
C GLU A 67 11.72 -27.64 -2.03
N LYS A 68 11.53 -27.33 -0.74
CA LYS A 68 10.20 -26.98 -0.21
C LYS A 68 10.12 -25.47 0.05
N ASN A 69 9.38 -24.78 -0.77
CA ASN A 69 9.18 -23.34 -0.65
C ASN A 69 7.71 -22.95 -0.92
N VAL A 70 7.32 -21.81 -0.34
CA VAL A 70 5.94 -21.30 -0.43
C VAL A 70 5.51 -20.86 -1.84
N LEU A 71 6.47 -20.67 -2.75
CA LEU A 71 6.19 -20.26 -4.14
C LEU A 71 5.88 -21.47 -5.05
N ASN A 72 6.09 -22.69 -4.55
CA ASN A 72 5.94 -23.94 -5.32
C ASN A 72 6.77 -23.95 -6.63
N LEU A 73 7.91 -23.28 -6.61
CA LEU A 73 8.88 -23.30 -7.69
C LEU A 73 9.96 -24.35 -7.43
N PRO A 74 10.62 -24.89 -8.48
CA PRO A 74 11.77 -25.79 -8.31
C PRO A 74 12.87 -25.15 -7.44
N GLU A 75 13.66 -25.99 -6.77
CA GLU A 75 14.88 -25.55 -6.11
C GLU A 75 15.82 -24.89 -7.11
N GLY A 76 16.44 -23.75 -6.71
CA GLY A 76 17.38 -23.04 -7.58
C GLY A 76 17.47 -21.55 -7.27
N SER A 77 18.31 -20.88 -8.05
CA SER A 77 18.48 -19.43 -7.99
C SER A 77 17.64 -18.73 -9.06
N TYR A 78 16.98 -17.67 -8.67
CA TYR A 78 16.08 -16.91 -9.52
C TYR A 78 16.39 -15.42 -9.44
N LEU A 79 16.17 -14.72 -10.56
CA LEU A 79 16.12 -13.26 -10.56
C LEU A 79 14.87 -12.81 -9.80
N ALA A 80 15.05 -11.97 -8.81
CA ALA A 80 13.97 -11.37 -8.01
C ALA A 80 13.88 -9.87 -8.27
N LEU A 81 12.66 -9.35 -8.33
CA LEU A 81 12.35 -7.92 -8.27
C LEU A 81 11.65 -7.66 -6.94
N LEU A 82 12.27 -6.85 -6.09
CA LEU A 82 11.74 -6.45 -4.80
C LEU A 82 11.37 -4.98 -4.82
N SER A 83 10.17 -4.65 -4.38
CA SER A 83 9.75 -3.27 -4.18
C SER A 83 9.22 -3.04 -2.77
N HIS A 84 9.62 -1.93 -2.18
CA HIS A 84 9.05 -1.40 -0.96
C HIS A 84 8.47 -0.01 -1.26
N SER A 85 7.16 0.08 -1.28
CA SER A 85 6.41 1.29 -1.58
C SER A 85 5.20 1.38 -0.66
N GLY A 86 4.35 2.38 -0.86
CA GLY A 86 3.17 2.58 -0.04
C GLY A 86 2.05 3.26 -0.82
N SER A 87 1.05 3.71 -0.10
CA SER A 87 -0.16 4.36 -0.63
C SER A 87 0.07 5.81 -1.11
N ARG A 88 1.30 6.22 -1.27
CA ARG A 88 1.71 7.51 -1.80
C ARG A 88 1.02 8.67 -1.05
N GLY A 89 0.75 9.78 -1.76
CA GLY A 89 0.06 10.93 -1.20
C GLY A 89 -1.40 10.68 -0.81
N LEU A 90 -2.03 9.62 -1.34
CA LEU A 90 -3.38 9.21 -0.96
C LEU A 90 -3.41 8.81 0.53
N GLY A 91 -2.65 7.81 0.94
CA GLY A 91 -2.66 7.35 2.32
C GLY A 91 -2.10 8.36 3.32
N ALA A 92 -1.10 9.16 2.92
CA ALA A 92 -0.60 10.23 3.77
C ALA A 92 -1.68 11.29 4.08
N ALA A 93 -2.50 11.66 3.10
CA ALA A 93 -3.59 12.60 3.28
C ALA A 93 -4.73 12.00 4.13
N ILE A 94 -5.11 10.75 3.89
CA ILE A 94 -6.08 10.01 4.69
C ILE A 94 -5.62 9.93 6.15
N ALA A 95 -4.39 9.49 6.40
CA ALA A 95 -3.85 9.38 7.76
C ALA A 95 -3.82 10.73 8.47
N LYS A 96 -3.43 11.80 7.79
CA LYS A 96 -3.43 13.16 8.36
C LYS A 96 -4.84 13.60 8.73
N HIS A 97 -5.80 13.44 7.83
CA HIS A 97 -7.18 13.88 8.04
C HIS A 97 -7.80 13.19 9.26
N TYR A 98 -7.80 11.84 9.28
CA TYR A 98 -8.44 11.11 10.38
C TYR A 98 -7.65 11.15 11.69
N SER A 99 -6.34 11.38 11.66
CA SER A 99 -5.58 11.66 12.88
C SER A 99 -5.95 13.01 13.52
N LEU A 100 -6.24 14.02 12.71
CA LEU A 100 -6.74 15.31 13.21
C LEU A 100 -8.16 15.15 13.77
N LEU A 101 -9.05 14.52 13.01
CA LEU A 101 -10.42 14.26 13.44
C LEU A 101 -10.46 13.44 14.74
N ALA A 102 -9.64 12.40 14.87
CA ALA A 102 -9.53 11.64 16.10
C ALA A 102 -9.15 12.49 17.31
N ARG A 103 -8.23 13.45 17.15
CA ARG A 103 -7.83 14.39 18.22
C ARG A 103 -8.96 15.34 18.61
N GLU A 104 -9.81 15.73 17.69
CA GLU A 104 -10.96 16.60 17.94
C GLU A 104 -12.06 15.84 18.70
N VAL A 105 -12.33 14.60 18.31
CA VAL A 105 -13.37 13.76 18.91
C VAL A 105 -12.91 13.17 20.24
N CYS A 106 -11.67 12.70 20.32
CA CYS A 106 -11.11 12.05 21.50
C CYS A 106 -10.40 13.08 22.39
N ARG A 107 -11.10 13.59 23.39
CA ARG A 107 -10.58 14.62 24.30
C ARG A 107 -9.52 14.08 25.26
N LEU A 108 -8.29 13.94 24.77
CA LEU A 108 -7.14 13.51 25.55
C LEU A 108 -6.29 14.70 26.04
N PRO A 109 -5.57 14.55 27.18
CA PRO A 109 -4.53 15.49 27.57
C PRO A 109 -3.50 15.68 26.43
N ARG A 110 -2.86 16.84 26.40
CA ARG A 110 -1.91 17.21 25.33
C ARG A 110 -0.82 16.16 25.11
N GLU A 111 -0.32 15.57 26.17
CA GLU A 111 0.74 14.56 26.18
C GLU A 111 0.29 13.22 25.55
N ALA A 112 -1.02 12.97 25.54
CA ALA A 112 -1.63 11.73 25.04
C ALA A 112 -2.37 11.91 23.71
N GLN A 113 -2.38 13.10 23.10
CA GLN A 113 -3.16 13.38 21.86
C GLN A 113 -2.78 12.48 20.68
N HIS A 114 -1.54 11.98 20.63
CA HIS A 114 -1.11 11.05 19.58
C HIS A 114 -1.64 9.62 19.75
N PHE A 115 -2.31 9.33 20.88
CA PHE A 115 -3.05 8.08 21.10
C PHE A 115 -4.55 8.22 20.82
N ALA A 116 -4.99 9.35 20.25
CA ALA A 116 -6.39 9.54 19.88
C ALA A 116 -6.85 8.44 18.90
N TRP A 117 -8.09 8.01 19.04
CA TRP A 117 -8.70 6.94 18.26
C TRP A 117 -10.05 7.38 17.70
N LEU A 118 -10.58 6.61 16.76
CA LEU A 118 -11.95 6.66 16.27
C LEU A 118 -12.67 5.35 16.60
N ASP A 119 -13.87 5.44 17.15
CA ASP A 119 -14.70 4.27 17.39
C ASP A 119 -15.28 3.76 16.07
N LEU A 120 -15.04 2.49 15.73
CA LEU A 120 -15.55 1.89 14.50
C LEU A 120 -17.07 1.73 14.47
N ASN A 121 -17.79 2.01 15.56
CA ASN A 121 -19.24 2.07 15.58
C ASN A 121 -19.80 3.44 15.20
N THR A 122 -18.94 4.43 14.97
CA THR A 122 -19.32 5.78 14.50
C THR A 122 -19.11 5.91 12.99
N GLU A 123 -19.73 6.92 12.40
CA GLU A 123 -19.59 7.25 10.98
C GLU A 123 -18.13 7.56 10.65
N GLU A 124 -17.46 8.38 11.45
CA GLU A 124 -16.06 8.76 11.27
C GLU A 124 -15.11 7.55 11.34
N GLY A 125 -15.40 6.63 12.26
CA GLY A 125 -14.63 5.39 12.39
C GLY A 125 -14.81 4.47 11.18
N GLN A 126 -16.03 4.35 10.65
CA GLN A 126 -16.32 3.57 9.44
C GLN A 126 -15.70 4.21 8.19
N GLU A 127 -15.79 5.52 8.03
CA GLU A 127 -15.13 6.25 6.95
C GLU A 127 -13.61 6.07 6.97
N TYR A 128 -13.00 6.18 8.16
CA TYR A 128 -11.56 5.93 8.32
C TYR A 128 -11.21 4.49 7.93
N TRP A 129 -11.94 3.50 8.44
CA TRP A 129 -11.69 2.10 8.14
C TRP A 129 -11.76 1.82 6.64
N MET A 130 -12.79 2.30 5.97
CA MET A 130 -12.96 2.20 4.51
C MET A 130 -11.82 2.89 3.77
N SER A 131 -11.47 4.13 4.15
CA SER A 131 -10.41 4.91 3.51
C SER A 131 -9.04 4.28 3.68
N MET A 132 -8.76 3.71 4.86
CA MET A 132 -7.52 2.98 5.14
C MET A 132 -7.40 1.72 4.27
N ASN A 133 -8.48 0.96 4.12
CA ASN A 133 -8.49 -0.23 3.26
C ASN A 133 -8.29 0.15 1.79
N LEU A 134 -8.96 1.18 1.31
CA LEU A 134 -8.72 1.72 -0.03
C LEU A 134 -7.25 2.11 -0.24
N ALA A 135 -6.63 2.77 0.74
CA ALA A 135 -5.21 3.12 0.68
C ALA A 135 -4.29 1.89 0.66
N GLY A 136 -4.68 0.81 1.34
CA GLY A 136 -3.99 -0.48 1.29
C GLY A 136 -4.07 -1.13 -0.10
N ASP A 137 -5.27 -1.22 -0.67
CA ASP A 137 -5.48 -1.72 -2.04
C ASP A 137 -4.74 -0.88 -3.07
N TYR A 138 -4.72 0.43 -2.90
CA TYR A 138 -3.96 1.34 -3.76
C TYR A 138 -2.44 1.13 -3.64
N ALA A 139 -1.91 0.88 -2.44
CA ALA A 139 -0.49 0.56 -2.26
C ALA A 139 -0.12 -0.74 -2.99
N ARG A 140 -0.98 -1.76 -2.90
CA ARG A 140 -0.83 -3.02 -3.63
C ARG A 140 -0.83 -2.77 -5.14
N ALA A 141 -1.78 -1.98 -5.65
CA ALA A 141 -1.84 -1.62 -7.07
C ALA A 141 -0.58 -0.87 -7.54
N CYS A 142 0.02 -0.01 -6.71
CA CYS A 142 1.31 0.63 -7.02
C CYS A 142 2.42 -0.42 -7.22
N HIS A 143 2.53 -1.43 -6.34
CA HIS A 143 3.51 -2.51 -6.49
C HIS A 143 3.26 -3.32 -7.76
N GLU A 144 2.03 -3.71 -8.03
CA GLU A 144 1.64 -4.46 -9.21
C GLU A 144 2.01 -3.72 -10.51
N ARG A 145 1.76 -2.40 -10.55
CA ARG A 145 2.13 -1.57 -11.71
C ARG A 145 3.65 -1.41 -11.85
N ILE A 146 4.39 -1.20 -10.78
CA ILE A 146 5.86 -1.16 -10.78
C ILE A 146 6.42 -2.46 -11.37
N HIS A 147 5.99 -3.60 -10.84
CA HIS A 147 6.47 -4.91 -11.27
C HIS A 147 6.11 -5.21 -12.72
N LEU A 148 4.86 -4.93 -13.12
CA LEU A 148 4.40 -5.15 -14.49
C LEU A 148 5.18 -4.29 -15.50
N ASN A 149 5.37 -3.00 -15.21
CA ASN A 149 6.09 -2.09 -16.09
C ASN A 149 7.54 -2.52 -16.30
N LEU A 150 8.23 -2.88 -15.22
CA LEU A 150 9.62 -3.35 -15.27
C LEU A 150 9.76 -4.70 -15.97
N ALA A 151 8.88 -5.65 -15.67
CA ALA A 151 8.87 -6.95 -16.33
C ALA A 151 8.64 -6.79 -17.85
N LYS A 152 7.66 -5.96 -18.24
CA LYS A 152 7.35 -5.67 -19.65
C LYS A 152 8.53 -4.99 -20.36
N ALA A 153 9.14 -3.96 -19.73
CA ALA A 153 10.28 -3.25 -20.29
C ALA A 153 11.51 -4.13 -20.53
N LEU A 154 11.67 -5.18 -19.73
CA LEU A 154 12.78 -6.13 -19.83
C LEU A 154 12.43 -7.41 -20.60
N GLY A 155 11.20 -7.54 -21.09
CA GLY A 155 10.74 -8.76 -21.76
C GLY A 155 10.68 -9.98 -20.83
N LEU A 156 10.52 -9.77 -19.52
CA LEU A 156 10.49 -10.82 -18.51
C LEU A 156 9.04 -11.27 -18.26
N LYS A 157 8.88 -12.56 -17.98
CA LYS A 157 7.61 -13.14 -17.54
C LYS A 157 7.77 -13.63 -16.08
N PRO A 158 7.10 -13.00 -15.10
CA PRO A 158 7.16 -13.44 -13.71
C PRO A 158 6.67 -14.90 -13.56
N LEU A 159 7.36 -15.68 -12.76
CA LEU A 159 6.99 -17.07 -12.41
C LEU A 159 6.11 -17.09 -11.16
N ALA A 160 6.34 -16.15 -10.24
CA ALA A 160 5.54 -15.97 -9.02
C ALA A 160 5.51 -14.50 -8.65
N ASN A 161 4.49 -14.11 -7.89
CA ASN A 161 4.36 -12.77 -7.31
C ASN A 161 3.86 -12.91 -5.88
N VAL A 162 4.50 -12.16 -4.96
CA VAL A 162 4.09 -12.06 -3.56
C VAL A 162 3.88 -10.59 -3.23
N ASN A 163 2.74 -10.28 -2.66
CA ASN A 163 2.42 -8.93 -2.20
C ASN A 163 1.96 -8.97 -0.75
N ASN A 164 2.47 -8.08 0.08
CA ASN A 164 2.15 -8.05 1.49
C ASN A 164 2.21 -6.62 2.05
N HIS A 165 1.51 -6.41 3.17
CA HIS A 165 1.57 -5.17 3.95
C HIS A 165 2.25 -5.44 5.29
N HIS A 166 3.15 -4.57 5.74
CA HIS A 166 3.87 -4.73 7.00
C HIS A 166 3.59 -3.62 8.04
N ASN A 167 2.73 -2.66 7.69
CA ASN A 167 2.24 -1.59 8.57
C ASN A 167 0.76 -1.35 8.26
N PHE A 168 -0.08 -2.28 8.67
CA PHE A 168 -1.50 -2.25 8.35
C PHE A 168 -2.34 -2.83 9.49
N ALA A 169 -3.65 -2.65 9.43
CA ALA A 169 -4.60 -3.21 10.37
C ALA A 169 -5.58 -4.13 9.64
N TRP A 170 -5.85 -5.29 10.22
CA TRP A 170 -6.75 -6.30 9.70
C TRP A 170 -7.85 -6.61 10.69
N LYS A 171 -9.04 -6.95 10.19
CA LYS A 171 -10.10 -7.54 10.98
C LYS A 171 -9.92 -9.06 10.95
N GLU A 172 -9.49 -9.63 12.06
CA GLU A 172 -9.12 -11.04 12.17
C GLU A 172 -9.86 -11.73 13.32
N GLU A 173 -10.13 -13.01 13.15
CA GLU A 173 -10.60 -13.85 14.24
C GLU A 173 -9.42 -14.29 15.11
N ILE A 174 -9.34 -13.72 16.31
CA ILE A 174 -8.23 -13.98 17.26
C ILE A 174 -8.45 -15.22 18.13
N THR A 175 -9.71 -15.61 18.34
CA THR A 175 -10.14 -16.86 18.94
C THR A 175 -11.51 -17.21 18.35
N PRO A 176 -11.96 -18.48 18.37
CA PRO A 176 -13.23 -18.87 17.80
C PRO A 176 -14.39 -17.96 18.24
N GLY A 177 -15.05 -17.34 17.26
CA GLY A 177 -16.16 -16.40 17.45
C GLY A 177 -15.78 -14.98 17.89
N ARG A 178 -14.47 -14.67 18.09
CA ARG A 178 -14.04 -13.35 18.53
C ARG A 178 -13.22 -12.62 17.46
N MET A 179 -13.85 -11.67 16.79
CA MET A 179 -13.18 -10.76 15.84
C MET A 179 -12.48 -9.61 16.57
N ALA A 180 -11.32 -9.21 16.08
CA ALA A 180 -10.59 -8.03 16.55
C ALA A 180 -9.90 -7.32 15.39
N ILE A 181 -9.60 -6.04 15.61
CA ILE A 181 -8.69 -5.29 14.73
C ILE A 181 -7.26 -5.56 15.21
N VAL A 182 -6.49 -6.22 14.36
CA VAL A 182 -5.09 -6.57 14.62
C VAL A 182 -4.20 -5.63 13.82
N HIS A 183 -3.51 -4.73 14.50
CA HIS A 183 -2.54 -3.83 13.88
C HIS A 183 -1.13 -4.40 14.01
N ARG A 184 -0.47 -4.58 12.88
CA ARG A 184 0.95 -5.01 12.82
C ARG A 184 1.82 -3.84 12.40
N LYS A 185 2.85 -3.59 13.19
CA LYS A 185 3.85 -2.55 12.91
C LYS A 185 5.18 -3.21 12.55
N GLY A 186 5.60 -3.08 11.29
CA GLY A 186 6.82 -3.71 10.77
C GLY A 186 6.74 -5.24 10.66
N ALA A 187 5.54 -5.81 10.71
CA ALA A 187 5.32 -7.24 10.60
C ALA A 187 4.18 -7.51 9.60
N THR A 188 4.21 -8.69 8.99
CA THR A 188 3.19 -9.16 8.06
C THR A 188 2.43 -10.34 8.67
N PRO A 189 1.21 -10.65 8.21
CA PRO A 189 0.61 -11.96 8.44
C PRO A 189 1.55 -13.07 7.93
N ALA A 190 1.65 -14.15 8.69
CA ALA A 190 2.44 -15.34 8.33
C ALA A 190 1.63 -16.27 7.43
#